data_7ed3c8ac19ca568dedadef6fc36434e8
#
_entry.id   7ed3c8ac19ca568dedadef6fc36434e8
#
_cell.length_a   1.000
_cell.length_b   1.000
_cell.length_c   1.000
_cell.angle_alpha   90.00
_cell.angle_beta   90.00
_cell.angle_gamma   90.00
#
_symmetry.space_group_name_H-M   'P 1'
#
loop_
_entity.id
_entity.type
_entity.pdbx_description
1 polymer ?
#
loop_
_entity_poly.entity_id
_entity_poly.type
_entity_poly.pdbx_seq_one_letter_code
_entity_poly.pdbx_strand_id
1 'polypeptide(L)'
;MGLGETPWVERSLKPVLPVLRRHVPASWLPRTLTERVEEYTVGFDPTKHRTTTVFKHPVIEEYGCGSYGCVMPTHEQGLVMKLTSDPSEAAFIARALELDDTVGIVTYKKIFALNATFKRRPLFVLWRTEAQHVGAWQYTTTHADTTPYARNVQREADTLLRTFKEWAHPVHVYVKKQAQARRHDVEDQRTFLASVWRAYENAEPAQDQSVAAVQRLTGLARVGVALRTCLYISQEMQGNPSLYNVGEALGHYLEHGILLADVHGNNIGLDDEGEAVITDPGHAVEFHPRWAEPAQIPVI
;
A
#
# COMPACT_ATOMS: atom_id res chain seq x y z
N MET A 1 10.92 -20.75 -0.57
CA MET A 1 10.26 -20.01 -1.65
C MET A 1 11.16 -18.83 -1.91
N GLY A 2 11.66 -18.60 -2.96
CA GLY A 2 11.60 -18.68 -4.31
C GLY A 2 12.48 -17.63 -4.91
N LEU A 3 13.71 -17.98 -5.28
CA LEU A 3 14.67 -17.18 -6.07
C LEU A 3 14.09 -16.74 -7.46
N GLY A 4 12.77 -16.69 -7.63
CA GLY A 4 12.09 -16.47 -8.89
C GLY A 4 11.53 -15.07 -9.15
N GLU A 5 11.49 -14.17 -8.16
CA GLU A 5 10.81 -12.88 -8.30
C GLU A 5 11.74 -11.69 -8.58
N THR A 6 12.99 -11.76 -8.13
CA THR A 6 14.05 -10.75 -8.35
C THR A 6 14.20 -10.30 -9.82
N PRO A 7 14.09 -11.18 -10.85
CA PRO A 7 14.32 -10.77 -12.23
C PRO A 7 13.34 -9.74 -12.81
N TRP A 8 12.14 -9.56 -12.23
CA TRP A 8 11.19 -8.61 -12.79
C TRP A 8 11.44 -7.16 -12.33
N VAL A 9 11.84 -6.97 -11.07
CA VAL A 9 12.20 -5.64 -10.54
C VAL A 9 13.39 -5.09 -11.31
N GLU A 10 14.45 -5.87 -11.45
CA GLU A 10 15.61 -5.47 -12.24
C GLU A 10 15.28 -5.15 -13.69
N ARG A 11 14.48 -6.02 -14.35
CA ARG A 11 14.05 -5.78 -15.74
C ARG A 11 13.21 -4.53 -15.89
N SER A 12 12.40 -4.20 -14.88
CA SER A 12 11.53 -3.03 -14.91
C SER A 12 12.27 -1.75 -14.53
N LEU A 13 13.18 -1.80 -13.57
CA LEU A 13 13.89 -0.62 -13.06
C LEU A 13 15.15 -0.28 -13.85
N LYS A 14 15.95 -1.26 -14.28
CA LYS A 14 17.21 -0.96 -15.01
C LYS A 14 17.03 0.02 -16.19
N PRO A 15 16.00 -0.10 -17.04
CA PRO A 15 15.77 0.84 -18.12
C PRO A 15 15.40 2.26 -17.67
N VAL A 16 14.75 2.39 -16.52
CA VAL A 16 14.24 3.69 -16.03
C VAL A 16 15.17 4.38 -15.05
N LEU A 17 16.15 3.69 -14.45
CA LEU A 17 17.11 4.31 -13.54
C LEU A 17 17.84 5.54 -14.12
N PRO A 18 18.29 5.56 -15.39
CA PRO A 18 18.90 6.75 -15.97
C PRO A 18 17.94 7.94 -16.06
N VAL A 19 16.62 7.68 -16.22
CA VAL A 19 15.60 8.72 -16.24
C VAL A 19 15.35 9.21 -14.82
N LEU A 20 15.17 8.30 -13.86
CA LEU A 20 14.98 8.63 -12.43
C LEU A 20 16.08 9.54 -11.90
N ARG A 21 17.34 9.30 -12.26
CA ARG A 21 18.51 10.15 -11.87
C ARG A 21 18.37 11.61 -12.24
N ARG A 22 17.53 11.97 -13.20
CA ARG A 22 17.29 13.37 -13.59
C ARG A 22 16.19 14.04 -12.78
N HIS A 23 15.36 13.24 -12.08
CA HIS A 23 14.16 13.70 -11.39
C HIS A 23 14.25 13.63 -9.87
N VAL A 24 15.23 12.89 -9.34
CA VAL A 24 15.43 12.72 -7.90
C VAL A 24 16.92 12.77 -7.54
N PRO A 25 17.26 13.11 -6.28
CA PRO A 25 18.65 13.03 -5.79
C PRO A 25 19.24 11.62 -5.99
N ALA A 26 20.55 11.53 -6.20
CA ALA A 26 21.23 10.25 -6.34
C ALA A 26 21.08 9.35 -5.09
N SER A 27 20.98 9.97 -3.90
CA SER A 27 20.74 9.27 -2.65
C SER A 27 19.39 8.53 -2.60
N TRP A 28 18.40 8.94 -3.38
CA TRP A 28 17.08 8.33 -3.46
C TRP A 28 17.02 7.11 -4.36
N LEU A 29 18.08 6.80 -5.08
CA LEU A 29 18.13 5.60 -5.92
C LEU A 29 18.32 4.35 -5.05
N PRO A 30 17.83 3.18 -5.51
CA PRO A 30 17.95 1.94 -4.75
C PRO A 30 19.40 1.54 -4.58
N ARG A 31 19.72 0.99 -3.42
CA ARG A 31 21.03 0.36 -3.18
C ARG A 31 21.21 -0.85 -4.08
N THR A 32 22.46 -1.10 -4.45
CA THR A 32 22.84 -2.30 -5.18
C THR A 32 23.81 -3.12 -4.34
N LEU A 33 23.52 -4.41 -4.21
CA LEU A 33 24.42 -5.38 -3.63
C LEU A 33 25.26 -6.03 -4.72
N THR A 34 26.49 -6.42 -4.38
CA THR A 34 27.28 -7.31 -5.23
C THR A 34 27.02 -8.73 -4.79
N GLU A 35 26.10 -9.41 -5.46
CA GLU A 35 25.77 -10.80 -5.15
C GLU A 35 26.73 -11.75 -5.83
N ARG A 36 27.15 -12.77 -5.08
CA ARG A 36 27.96 -13.88 -5.59
C ARG A 36 27.00 -14.99 -6.00
N VAL A 37 26.65 -15.04 -7.26
CA VAL A 37 25.79 -16.13 -7.80
C VAL A 37 26.66 -17.37 -7.96
N GLU A 38 26.44 -18.39 -7.12
CA GLU A 38 26.95 -19.73 -7.34
C GLU A 38 25.92 -20.51 -8.17
N GLU A 39 26.19 -20.74 -9.44
CA GLU A 39 25.41 -21.67 -10.24
C GLU A 39 25.73 -23.10 -9.84
N TYR A 40 24.83 -23.75 -9.14
CA TYR A 40 24.90 -25.21 -8.94
C TYR A 40 24.28 -25.88 -10.17
N THR A 41 25.13 -26.43 -11.03
CA THR A 41 24.68 -27.40 -12.04
C THR A 41 24.33 -28.68 -11.30
N VAL A 42 23.04 -28.98 -11.11
CA VAL A 42 22.58 -30.27 -10.64
C VAL A 42 22.75 -31.27 -11.78
N GLY A 43 23.93 -31.83 -11.88
CA GLY A 43 24.22 -32.99 -12.70
C GLY A 43 24.12 -34.25 -11.83
N PHE A 44 23.53 -35.33 -12.35
CA PHE A 44 23.35 -36.61 -11.69
C PHE A 44 24.67 -37.36 -11.41
N ASP A 45 25.82 -36.74 -11.59
CA ASP A 45 27.14 -37.34 -11.38
C ASP A 45 27.86 -36.59 -10.24
N PRO A 46 27.87 -37.14 -9.02
CA PRO A 46 28.50 -36.51 -7.85
C PRO A 46 30.04 -36.43 -7.96
N THR A 47 30.64 -36.98 -9.01
CA THR A 47 32.10 -36.96 -9.19
C THR A 47 32.59 -35.82 -10.09
N LYS A 48 31.67 -35.07 -10.73
CA LYS A 48 32.00 -33.94 -11.59
C LYS A 48 31.76 -32.62 -10.89
N HIS A 49 32.64 -32.24 -9.98
CA HIS A 49 32.73 -30.84 -9.54
C HIS A 49 33.20 -29.95 -10.70
N ARG A 50 32.29 -29.36 -11.41
CA ARG A 50 32.58 -28.20 -12.23
C ARG A 50 32.45 -26.94 -11.38
N THR A 51 33.56 -26.33 -11.01
CA THR A 51 33.63 -24.96 -10.51
C THR A 51 33.19 -24.04 -11.65
N THR A 52 31.96 -23.63 -11.62
CA THR A 52 31.46 -22.64 -12.59
C THR A 52 31.90 -21.26 -12.15
N THR A 53 32.32 -20.45 -13.10
CA THR A 53 32.81 -19.09 -12.89
C THR A 53 31.76 -18.25 -12.15
N VAL A 54 32.18 -17.70 -11.02
CA VAL A 54 31.35 -16.82 -10.20
C VAL A 54 31.23 -15.46 -10.89
N PHE A 55 30.09 -15.14 -11.42
CA PHE A 55 29.81 -13.79 -11.93
C PHE A 55 29.31 -12.92 -10.77
N LYS A 56 30.03 -11.86 -10.47
CA LYS A 56 29.55 -10.80 -9.58
C LYS A 56 28.67 -9.85 -10.38
N HIS A 57 27.38 -9.89 -10.20
CA HIS A 57 26.45 -8.93 -10.78
C HIS A 57 25.96 -7.96 -9.68
N PRO A 58 25.92 -6.65 -9.93
CA PRO A 58 25.21 -5.75 -9.04
C PRO A 58 23.71 -6.05 -9.12
N VAL A 59 23.12 -6.43 -7.99
CA VAL A 59 21.70 -6.74 -7.83
C VAL A 59 21.08 -5.62 -7.01
N ILE A 60 19.88 -5.19 -7.37
CA ILE A 60 19.15 -4.21 -6.55
C ILE A 60 18.77 -4.89 -5.23
N GLU A 61 19.13 -4.24 -4.12
CA GLU A 61 18.75 -4.69 -2.79
C GLU A 61 17.24 -4.56 -2.62
N GLU A 62 16.58 -5.59 -2.10
CA GLU A 62 15.14 -5.61 -1.86
C GLU A 62 14.87 -5.94 -0.40
N TYR A 63 13.98 -5.17 0.25
CA TYR A 63 13.45 -5.52 1.56
C TYR A 63 12.35 -6.58 1.48
N GLY A 64 11.56 -6.56 0.41
CA GLY A 64 10.52 -7.54 0.17
C GLY A 64 9.62 -7.17 -1.00
N CYS A 65 8.99 -8.19 -1.56
CA CYS A 65 8.03 -8.08 -2.65
C CYS A 65 6.69 -8.69 -2.26
N GLY A 66 5.61 -7.97 -2.56
CA GLY A 66 4.23 -8.45 -2.46
C GLY A 66 3.62 -8.72 -3.84
N SER A 67 2.32 -8.94 -3.86
CA SER A 67 1.57 -9.24 -5.10
C SER A 67 1.62 -8.12 -6.13
N TYR A 68 1.78 -6.87 -5.72
CA TYR A 68 1.67 -5.69 -6.57
C TYR A 68 2.95 -4.85 -6.63
N GLY A 69 3.93 -5.09 -5.78
CA GLY A 69 5.12 -4.25 -5.76
C GLY A 69 6.24 -4.77 -4.88
N CYS A 70 7.38 -4.07 -4.94
CA CYS A 70 8.58 -4.35 -4.15
C CYS A 70 9.09 -3.08 -3.48
N VAL A 71 9.58 -3.23 -2.26
CA VAL A 71 10.22 -2.16 -1.48
C VAL A 71 11.73 -2.37 -1.49
N MET A 72 12.47 -1.31 -1.75
CA MET A 72 13.92 -1.31 -1.89
C MET A 72 14.53 -0.21 -0.99
N PRO A 73 15.59 -0.51 -0.25
CA PRO A 73 16.33 0.53 0.47
C PRO A 73 16.99 1.47 -0.53
N THR A 74 17.07 2.75 -0.18
CA THR A 74 17.80 3.74 -0.96
C THR A 74 19.18 4.00 -0.34
N HIS A 75 20.01 4.81 -1.01
CA HIS A 75 21.28 5.28 -0.42
C HIS A 75 21.06 6.32 0.69
N GLU A 76 19.85 6.89 0.79
CA GLU A 76 19.47 7.79 1.87
C GLU A 76 18.89 6.96 3.03
N GLN A 77 19.47 7.12 4.21
CA GLN A 77 19.01 6.42 5.41
C GLN A 77 17.59 6.85 5.78
N GLY A 78 16.75 5.91 6.18
CA GLY A 78 15.35 6.17 6.54
C GLY A 78 14.42 6.43 5.34
N LEU A 79 14.92 6.28 4.11
CA LEU A 79 14.11 6.42 2.90
C LEU A 79 14.11 5.12 2.10
N VAL A 80 12.93 4.70 1.68
CA VAL A 80 12.75 3.53 0.81
C VAL A 80 12.10 3.96 -0.51
N MET A 81 12.43 3.22 -1.57
CA MET A 81 11.77 3.30 -2.86
C MET A 81 10.85 2.10 -3.01
N LYS A 82 9.60 2.32 -3.42
CA LYS A 82 8.65 1.25 -3.75
C LYS A 82 8.33 1.29 -5.24
N LEU A 83 8.40 0.14 -5.89
CA LEU A 83 7.86 -0.07 -7.22
C LEU A 83 6.51 -0.76 -7.07
N THR A 84 5.44 -0.20 -7.60
CA THR A 84 4.09 -0.77 -7.48
C THR A 84 3.37 -0.83 -8.82
N SER A 85 2.51 -1.82 -8.98
CA SER A 85 1.58 -1.97 -10.11
C SER A 85 0.11 -1.79 -9.68
N ASP A 86 -0.13 -1.29 -8.47
CA ASP A 86 -1.48 -0.95 -8.00
C ASP A 86 -1.83 0.50 -8.31
N PRO A 87 -2.71 0.77 -9.28
CA PRO A 87 -3.11 2.13 -9.61
C PRO A 87 -3.94 2.79 -8.51
N SER A 88 -4.60 2.02 -7.62
CA SER A 88 -5.37 2.60 -6.50
C SER A 88 -4.44 3.10 -5.40
N GLU A 89 -3.36 2.39 -5.11
CA GLU A 89 -2.29 2.88 -4.24
C GLU A 89 -1.65 4.14 -4.82
N ALA A 90 -1.32 4.12 -6.12
CA ALA A 90 -0.70 5.26 -6.77
C ALA A 90 -1.59 6.52 -6.76
N ALA A 91 -2.89 6.37 -7.02
CA ALA A 91 -3.86 7.46 -6.96
C ALA A 91 -3.97 8.02 -5.54
N PHE A 92 -4.09 7.15 -4.54
CA PHE A 92 -4.13 7.56 -3.13
C PHE A 92 -2.90 8.39 -2.75
N ILE A 93 -1.69 7.89 -3.09
CA ILE A 93 -0.44 8.59 -2.76
C ILE A 93 -0.38 9.96 -3.44
N ALA A 94 -0.81 10.06 -4.69
CA ALA A 94 -0.88 11.35 -5.38
C ALA A 94 -1.83 12.32 -4.66
N ARG A 95 -2.98 11.84 -4.15
CA ARG A 95 -3.91 12.65 -3.34
C ARG A 95 -3.33 13.05 -1.99
N ALA A 96 -2.66 12.14 -1.30
CA ALA A 96 -1.99 12.45 -0.03
C ALA A 96 -0.92 13.55 -0.22
N LEU A 97 -0.15 13.48 -1.32
CA LEU A 97 0.82 14.53 -1.69
C LEU A 97 0.14 15.85 -2.08
N GLU A 98 -1.02 15.83 -2.75
CA GLU A 98 -1.80 17.05 -3.06
C GLU A 98 -2.39 17.70 -1.79
N LEU A 99 -2.73 16.89 -0.79
CA LEU A 99 -3.26 17.38 0.49
C LEU A 99 -2.16 17.87 1.44
N ASP A 100 -0.89 17.57 1.12
CA ASP A 100 0.25 17.76 2.03
C ASP A 100 0.00 17.11 3.41
N ASP A 101 -0.57 15.92 3.38
CA ASP A 101 -1.16 15.27 4.53
C ASP A 101 -0.75 13.79 4.62
N THR A 102 -0.10 13.46 5.74
CA THR A 102 0.41 12.11 6.02
C THR A 102 -0.01 11.60 7.40
N VAL A 103 -1.20 12.01 7.87
CA VAL A 103 -1.72 11.59 9.19
C VAL A 103 -1.75 10.08 9.29
N GLY A 104 -1.02 9.52 10.24
CA GLY A 104 -0.97 8.08 10.59
C GLY A 104 -0.55 7.14 9.46
N ILE A 105 0.05 7.67 8.40
CA ILE A 105 0.68 6.89 7.32
C ILE A 105 2.16 7.26 7.20
N VAL A 106 2.96 6.39 6.59
CA VAL A 106 4.35 6.74 6.25
C VAL A 106 4.40 7.97 5.36
N THR A 107 5.36 8.85 5.59
CA THR A 107 5.49 10.09 4.82
C THR A 107 5.96 9.83 3.40
N TYR A 108 5.10 10.11 2.43
CA TYR A 108 5.46 10.05 1.01
C TYR A 108 6.19 11.32 0.58
N LYS A 109 7.22 11.16 -0.26
CA LYS A 109 8.03 12.27 -0.79
C LYS A 109 7.70 12.57 -2.25
N LYS A 110 7.49 11.53 -3.05
CA LYS A 110 7.31 11.67 -4.50
C LYS A 110 6.74 10.41 -5.13
N ILE A 111 6.06 10.57 -6.26
CA ILE A 111 5.57 9.48 -7.10
C ILE A 111 5.74 9.84 -8.58
N PHE A 112 6.03 8.82 -9.39
CA PHE A 112 6.01 8.89 -10.86
C PHE A 112 5.33 7.67 -11.46
N ALA A 113 4.60 7.88 -12.55
CA ALA A 113 4.20 6.81 -13.44
C ALA A 113 5.36 6.51 -14.40
N LEU A 114 5.69 5.24 -14.56
CA LEU A 114 6.71 4.80 -15.50
C LEU A 114 6.10 4.50 -16.87
N ASN A 115 6.80 4.81 -17.94
CA ASN A 115 6.43 4.34 -19.27
C ASN A 115 6.76 2.83 -19.43
N ALA A 116 6.22 2.03 -18.50
CA ALA A 116 6.44 0.59 -18.39
C ALA A 116 5.21 -0.09 -17.80
N THR A 117 5.06 -1.38 -18.08
CA THR A 117 3.97 -2.19 -17.52
C THR A 117 4.50 -3.49 -16.92
N PHE A 118 3.84 -3.97 -15.87
CA PHE A 118 4.04 -5.31 -15.32
C PHE A 118 2.72 -6.09 -15.35
N LYS A 119 2.71 -7.25 -16.01
CA LYS A 119 1.48 -8.07 -16.19
C LYS A 119 0.31 -7.24 -16.76
N ARG A 120 0.59 -6.36 -17.75
CA ARG A 120 -0.37 -5.43 -18.38
C ARG A 120 -0.92 -4.33 -17.46
N ARG A 121 -0.32 -4.12 -16.27
CA ARG A 121 -0.66 -3.03 -15.36
C ARG A 121 0.41 -1.95 -15.46
N PRO A 122 0.04 -0.66 -15.36
CA PRO A 122 1.02 0.41 -15.31
C PRO A 122 1.92 0.23 -14.08
N LEU A 123 3.16 0.67 -14.21
CA LEU A 123 4.10 0.69 -13.10
C LEU A 123 4.26 2.11 -12.57
N PHE A 124 4.38 2.21 -11.26
CA PHE A 124 4.64 3.44 -10.54
C PHE A 124 5.85 3.25 -9.65
N VAL A 125 6.64 4.30 -9.48
CA VAL A 125 7.73 4.37 -8.52
C VAL A 125 7.44 5.49 -7.53
N LEU A 126 7.63 5.22 -6.25
CA LEU A 126 7.38 6.17 -5.19
C LEU A 126 8.47 6.10 -4.12
N TRP A 127 8.62 7.17 -3.37
CA TRP A 127 9.52 7.27 -2.22
C TRP A 127 8.73 7.61 -0.97
N ARG A 128 9.05 6.92 0.11
CA ARG A 128 8.44 7.13 1.41
C ARG A 128 9.44 6.90 2.53
N THR A 129 9.13 7.40 3.73
CA THR A 129 9.91 7.06 4.92
C THR A 129 9.90 5.55 5.16
N GLU A 130 11.01 5.05 5.69
CA GLU A 130 11.11 3.68 6.16
C GLU A 130 10.28 3.53 7.43
N ALA A 131 9.67 2.36 7.64
CA ALA A 131 9.02 2.00 8.88
C ALA A 131 9.36 0.55 9.21
N GLN A 132 9.54 0.26 10.48
CA GLN A 132 9.83 -1.09 10.94
C GLN A 132 8.57 -1.95 10.81
N HIS A 133 8.65 -3.01 10.04
CA HIS A 133 7.54 -3.96 9.88
C HIS A 133 7.22 -4.66 11.21
N VAL A 134 5.93 -4.66 11.59
CA VAL A 134 5.43 -5.41 12.76
C VAL A 134 4.92 -6.82 12.41
N GLY A 135 4.71 -7.12 11.13
CA GLY A 135 4.15 -8.38 10.66
C GLY A 135 5.17 -9.52 10.52
N ALA A 136 4.64 -10.76 10.49
CA ALA A 136 5.42 -12.00 10.41
C ALA A 136 6.07 -12.28 9.03
N TRP A 137 6.11 -11.33 8.13
CA TRP A 137 6.83 -11.47 6.85
C TRP A 137 8.33 -11.28 7.07
N GLN A 138 8.90 -12.22 7.83
CA GLN A 138 10.34 -12.41 7.93
C GLN A 138 10.87 -12.98 6.61
N TYR A 139 11.12 -12.14 5.63
CA TYR A 139 12.09 -12.47 4.61
C TYR A 139 13.46 -11.96 5.05
N THR A 140 14.22 -12.87 5.66
CA THR A 140 15.68 -12.93 5.66
C THR A 140 16.46 -11.62 5.77
N THR A 141 16.19 -10.82 6.81
CA THR A 141 17.20 -9.92 7.32
C THR A 141 17.36 -10.15 8.81
N THR A 142 18.62 -10.23 9.26
CA THR A 142 19.09 -10.64 10.56
C THR A 142 18.75 -9.69 11.73
N HIS A 143 17.69 -8.89 11.63
CA HIS A 143 17.29 -7.88 12.61
C HIS A 143 15.82 -7.97 13.05
N ALA A 144 15.26 -9.15 13.11
CA ALA A 144 13.88 -9.34 13.60
C ALA A 144 13.83 -9.65 15.09
N ASP A 145 14.33 -8.77 15.91
CA ASP A 145 13.85 -8.67 17.30
C ASP A 145 12.53 -7.90 17.29
N THR A 146 11.45 -8.60 16.90
CA THR A 146 10.09 -8.07 17.12
C THR A 146 9.91 -7.90 18.62
N THR A 147 9.93 -6.66 19.08
CA THR A 147 9.73 -6.35 20.49
C THR A 147 8.37 -6.91 20.95
N PRO A 148 8.18 -7.23 22.24
CA PRO A 148 6.87 -7.62 22.77
C PRO A 148 5.78 -6.60 22.42
N TYR A 149 6.13 -5.31 22.36
CA TYR A 149 5.25 -4.22 21.94
C TYR A 149 4.76 -4.40 20.50
N ALA A 150 5.66 -4.59 19.55
CA ALA A 150 5.30 -4.79 18.13
C ALA A 150 4.37 -6.00 17.93
N ARG A 151 4.56 -7.10 18.70
CA ARG A 151 3.67 -8.25 18.67
C ARG A 151 2.28 -7.97 19.22
N ASN A 152 2.18 -7.11 20.24
CA ASN A 152 0.89 -6.70 20.80
C ASN A 152 0.16 -5.80 19.81
N VAL A 153 0.82 -4.79 19.25
CA VAL A 153 0.28 -3.91 18.19
C VAL A 153 -0.30 -4.75 17.05
N GLN A 154 0.46 -5.72 16.54
CA GLN A 154 -0.01 -6.60 15.47
C GLN A 154 -1.29 -7.37 15.86
N ARG A 155 -1.31 -7.99 17.04
CA ARG A 155 -2.46 -8.79 17.49
C ARG A 155 -3.73 -7.95 17.63
N GLU A 156 -3.62 -6.75 18.18
CA GLU A 156 -4.72 -5.81 18.33
C GLU A 156 -5.19 -5.29 16.97
N ALA A 157 -4.23 -4.93 16.11
CA ALA A 157 -4.49 -4.54 14.74
C ALA A 157 -5.24 -5.64 13.98
N ASP A 158 -4.81 -6.89 14.06
CA ASP A 158 -5.45 -8.00 13.35
C ASP A 158 -6.92 -8.20 13.74
N THR A 159 -7.29 -7.86 14.96
CA THR A 159 -8.68 -7.98 15.44
C THR A 159 -9.54 -6.81 14.95
N LEU A 160 -9.16 -5.58 15.24
CA LEU A 160 -9.94 -4.38 14.89
C LEU A 160 -9.93 -4.13 13.38
N LEU A 161 -8.79 -4.30 12.72
CA LEU A 161 -8.68 -4.11 11.28
C LEU A 161 -9.43 -5.19 10.48
N ARG A 162 -9.54 -6.40 11.00
CA ARG A 162 -10.39 -7.42 10.36
C ARG A 162 -11.86 -6.97 10.34
N THR A 163 -12.37 -6.48 11.49
CA THR A 163 -13.73 -5.92 11.56
C THR A 163 -13.87 -4.73 10.61
N PHE A 164 -12.93 -3.80 10.62
CA PHE A 164 -12.92 -2.68 9.66
C PHE A 164 -12.98 -3.17 8.20
N LYS A 165 -12.14 -4.14 7.84
CA LYS A 165 -12.06 -4.70 6.50
C LYS A 165 -13.36 -5.38 6.06
N GLU A 166 -14.08 -6.04 6.96
CA GLU A 166 -15.39 -6.65 6.67
C GLU A 166 -16.41 -5.61 6.18
N TRP A 167 -16.33 -4.38 6.69
CA TRP A 167 -17.17 -3.28 6.25
C TRP A 167 -16.59 -2.54 5.02
N ALA A 168 -15.31 -2.30 5.00
CA ALA A 168 -14.63 -1.54 3.97
C ALA A 168 -14.59 -2.25 2.61
N HIS A 169 -14.30 -3.56 2.59
CA HIS A 169 -14.10 -4.30 1.33
C HIS A 169 -15.33 -4.32 0.41
N PRO A 170 -16.57 -4.58 0.87
CA PRO A 170 -17.75 -4.51 0.03
C PRO A 170 -17.99 -3.12 -0.56
N VAL A 171 -17.69 -2.05 0.20
CA VAL A 171 -17.77 -0.66 -0.28
C VAL A 171 -16.76 -0.42 -1.38
N HIS A 172 -15.49 -0.80 -1.15
CA HIS A 172 -14.44 -0.69 -2.15
C HIS A 172 -14.85 -1.35 -3.47
N VAL A 173 -15.32 -2.61 -3.42
CA VAL A 173 -15.72 -3.35 -4.62
C VAL A 173 -16.88 -2.65 -5.34
N TYR A 174 -17.88 -2.18 -4.59
CA TYR A 174 -19.04 -1.51 -5.17
C TYR A 174 -18.65 -0.18 -5.82
N VAL A 175 -17.98 0.72 -5.08
CA VAL A 175 -17.62 2.06 -5.57
C VAL A 175 -16.67 1.94 -6.76
N LYS A 176 -15.64 1.11 -6.66
CA LYS A 176 -14.68 0.88 -7.76
C LYS A 176 -15.37 0.39 -9.04
N LYS A 177 -16.27 -0.58 -8.94
CA LYS A 177 -17.02 -1.10 -10.08
C LYS A 177 -17.88 -0.01 -10.72
N GLN A 178 -18.60 0.76 -9.92
CA GLN A 178 -19.49 1.81 -10.39
C GLN A 178 -18.72 3.00 -11.00
N ALA A 179 -17.61 3.42 -10.38
CA ALA A 179 -16.75 4.45 -10.90
C ALA A 179 -16.09 4.02 -12.23
N GLN A 180 -15.64 2.76 -12.31
CA GLN A 180 -15.06 2.22 -13.54
C GLN A 180 -16.07 2.17 -14.71
N ALA A 181 -17.33 1.88 -14.43
CA ALA A 181 -18.38 1.92 -15.46
C ALA A 181 -18.62 3.33 -16.03
N ARG A 182 -18.31 4.37 -15.24
CA ARG A 182 -18.52 5.80 -15.57
C ARG A 182 -17.21 6.51 -15.98
N ARG A 183 -16.10 5.80 -16.10
CA ARG A 183 -14.76 6.39 -16.31
C ARG A 183 -14.62 7.26 -17.56
N HIS A 184 -15.54 7.20 -18.50
CA HIS A 184 -15.53 7.96 -19.75
C HIS A 184 -16.32 9.28 -19.68
N ASP A 185 -17.05 9.51 -18.58
CA ASP A 185 -17.83 10.72 -18.33
C ASP A 185 -17.57 11.21 -16.90
N VAL A 186 -16.79 12.27 -16.80
CA VAL A 186 -16.39 12.89 -15.52
C VAL A 186 -17.61 13.40 -14.74
N GLU A 187 -18.63 13.94 -15.43
CA GLU A 187 -19.82 14.47 -14.77
C GLU A 187 -20.73 13.35 -14.25
N ASP A 188 -20.89 12.25 -15.00
CA ASP A 188 -21.60 11.07 -14.49
C ASP A 188 -20.86 10.45 -13.29
N GLN A 189 -19.53 10.40 -13.35
CA GLN A 189 -18.72 9.94 -12.22
C GLN A 189 -18.87 10.86 -11.00
N ARG A 190 -18.82 12.19 -11.19
CA ARG A 190 -19.02 13.20 -10.14
C ARG A 190 -20.40 13.07 -9.50
N THR A 191 -21.45 12.91 -10.29
CA THR A 191 -22.83 12.71 -9.82
C THR A 191 -22.95 11.42 -9.00
N PHE A 192 -22.35 10.35 -9.46
CA PHE A 192 -22.32 9.09 -8.70
C PHE A 192 -21.59 9.26 -7.36
N LEU A 193 -20.38 9.83 -7.34
CA LEU A 193 -19.62 10.05 -6.11
C LEU A 193 -20.35 11.01 -5.15
N ALA A 194 -21.03 12.05 -5.67
CA ALA A 194 -21.88 12.92 -4.86
C ALA A 194 -23.03 12.13 -4.20
N SER A 195 -23.56 11.12 -4.88
CA SER A 195 -24.60 10.27 -4.31
C SER A 195 -24.04 9.35 -3.23
N VAL A 196 -22.83 8.81 -3.38
CA VAL A 196 -22.13 8.02 -2.37
C VAL A 196 -21.82 8.88 -1.14
N TRP A 197 -21.29 10.09 -1.37
CA TRP A 197 -20.97 11.05 -0.31
C TRP A 197 -22.20 11.42 0.52
N ARG A 198 -23.31 11.78 -0.15
CA ARG A 198 -24.57 12.07 0.52
C ARG A 198 -25.11 10.88 1.32
N ALA A 199 -24.96 9.65 0.80
CA ALA A 199 -25.34 8.46 1.53
C ALA A 199 -24.49 8.27 2.79
N TYR A 200 -23.19 8.58 2.72
CA TYR A 200 -22.28 8.59 3.87
C TYR A 200 -22.69 9.66 4.91
N GLU A 201 -22.93 10.89 4.48
CA GLU A 201 -23.29 11.99 5.39
C GLU A 201 -24.60 11.75 6.16
N ASN A 202 -25.58 11.11 5.51
CA ASN A 202 -26.93 10.90 6.08
C ASN A 202 -27.10 9.53 6.76
N ALA A 203 -26.07 8.65 6.77
CA ALA A 203 -26.18 7.35 7.41
C ALA A 203 -25.77 7.38 8.88
N GLU A 204 -26.37 6.50 9.65
CA GLU A 204 -25.91 6.17 11.01
C GLU A 204 -25.06 4.88 10.96
N PRO A 205 -24.06 4.74 11.86
CA PRO A 205 -23.27 3.51 11.95
C PRO A 205 -24.14 2.34 12.44
N ALA A 206 -23.79 1.12 12.05
CA ALA A 206 -24.40 -0.08 12.63
C ALA A 206 -23.95 -0.22 14.08
N GLN A 207 -24.83 0.08 15.04
CA GLN A 207 -24.50 0.15 16.47
C GLN A 207 -24.07 -1.19 17.06
N ASP A 208 -24.63 -2.29 16.57
CA ASP A 208 -24.28 -3.65 16.98
C ASP A 208 -23.12 -4.24 16.15
N GLN A 209 -22.55 -3.46 15.24
CA GLN A 209 -21.49 -3.86 14.30
C GLN A 209 -21.80 -5.17 13.55
N SER A 210 -23.05 -5.57 13.50
CA SER A 210 -23.49 -6.79 12.84
C SER A 210 -23.58 -6.56 11.33
N VAL A 211 -22.67 -7.15 10.57
CA VAL A 211 -22.72 -7.17 9.11
C VAL A 211 -24.08 -7.74 8.63
N ALA A 212 -24.65 -8.69 9.34
CA ALA A 212 -25.93 -9.30 9.00
C ALA A 212 -27.11 -8.31 9.06
N ALA A 213 -27.08 -7.33 9.97
CA ALA A 213 -28.13 -6.32 10.06
C ALA A 213 -28.15 -5.43 8.80
N VAL A 214 -26.98 -5.11 8.26
CA VAL A 214 -26.81 -4.25 7.09
C VAL A 214 -26.92 -5.00 5.76
N GLN A 215 -26.81 -6.33 5.77
CA GLN A 215 -27.04 -7.16 4.56
C GLN A 215 -28.43 -6.99 3.94
N ARG A 216 -29.42 -6.56 4.73
CA ARG A 216 -30.78 -6.27 4.23
C ARG A 216 -30.87 -4.96 3.45
N LEU A 217 -29.91 -4.06 3.64
CA LEU A 217 -29.83 -2.83 2.87
C LEU A 217 -29.22 -3.10 1.49
N THR A 218 -29.63 -2.32 0.50
CA THR A 218 -29.13 -2.42 -0.87
C THR A 218 -28.61 -1.09 -1.38
N GLY A 219 -27.76 -1.14 -2.41
CA GLY A 219 -27.27 0.04 -3.10
C GLY A 219 -26.56 1.07 -2.19
N LEU A 220 -26.87 2.33 -2.40
CA LEU A 220 -26.22 3.44 -1.70
C LEU A 220 -26.51 3.48 -0.20
N ALA A 221 -27.71 3.05 0.25
CA ALA A 221 -28.02 3.01 1.68
C ALA A 221 -27.05 2.07 2.43
N ARG A 222 -26.78 0.90 1.87
CA ARG A 222 -25.79 -0.03 2.43
C ARG A 222 -24.38 0.57 2.45
N VAL A 223 -23.99 1.24 1.38
CA VAL A 223 -22.68 1.89 1.28
C VAL A 223 -22.50 2.97 2.34
N GLY A 224 -23.51 3.82 2.52
CA GLY A 224 -23.50 4.87 3.54
C GLY A 224 -23.32 4.33 4.95
N VAL A 225 -24.14 3.34 5.33
CA VAL A 225 -24.03 2.70 6.65
C VAL A 225 -22.68 2.03 6.86
N ALA A 226 -22.14 1.35 5.83
CA ALA A 226 -20.84 0.71 5.93
C ALA A 226 -19.71 1.72 6.11
N LEU A 227 -19.72 2.84 5.39
CA LEU A 227 -18.74 3.92 5.54
C LEU A 227 -18.81 4.57 6.94
N ARG A 228 -20.02 4.82 7.46
CA ARG A 228 -20.19 5.34 8.83
C ARG A 228 -19.73 4.35 9.89
N THR A 229 -19.95 3.06 9.66
CA THR A 229 -19.44 2.02 10.55
C THR A 229 -17.90 1.95 10.51
N CYS A 230 -17.28 2.11 9.34
CA CYS A 230 -15.84 2.24 9.22
C CYS A 230 -15.31 3.44 10.02
N LEU A 231 -15.97 4.60 9.96
CA LEU A 231 -15.60 5.77 10.75
C LEU A 231 -15.73 5.49 12.25
N TYR A 232 -16.81 4.87 12.68
CA TYR A 232 -17.01 4.48 14.09
C TYR A 232 -15.88 3.55 14.57
N ILE A 233 -15.54 2.51 13.79
CA ILE A 233 -14.44 1.58 14.12
C ILE A 233 -13.10 2.32 14.19
N SER A 234 -12.85 3.29 13.30
CA SER A 234 -11.63 4.10 13.35
C SER A 234 -11.52 4.91 14.64
N GLN A 235 -12.64 5.45 15.16
CA GLN A 235 -12.70 6.14 16.44
C GLN A 235 -12.46 5.20 17.63
N GLU A 236 -12.97 3.95 17.57
CA GLU A 236 -12.64 2.92 18.56
C GLU A 236 -11.14 2.59 18.58
N MET A 237 -10.48 2.54 17.40
CA MET A 237 -9.04 2.35 17.32
C MET A 237 -8.27 3.51 17.96
N GLN A 238 -8.74 4.75 17.85
CA GLN A 238 -8.13 5.90 18.52
C GLN A 238 -8.21 5.80 20.06
N GLY A 239 -9.17 5.06 20.59
CA GLY A 239 -9.22 4.72 22.02
C GLY A 239 -8.14 3.74 22.48
N ASN A 240 -7.45 3.08 21.55
CA ASN A 240 -6.37 2.13 21.82
C ASN A 240 -5.00 2.81 21.59
N PRO A 241 -4.17 2.98 22.64
CA PRO A 241 -2.87 3.65 22.49
C PRO A 241 -1.97 3.03 21.41
N SER A 242 -2.03 1.71 21.22
CA SER A 242 -1.20 1.02 20.20
C SER A 242 -1.67 1.23 18.76
N LEU A 243 -2.89 1.74 18.56
CA LEU A 243 -3.52 1.90 17.24
C LEU A 243 -4.03 3.32 17.00
N TYR A 244 -3.71 4.25 17.90
CA TYR A 244 -4.22 5.61 17.83
C TYR A 244 -3.99 6.24 16.45
N ASN A 245 -2.75 6.28 15.98
CA ASN A 245 -2.40 6.89 14.68
C ASN A 245 -3.03 6.15 13.49
N VAL A 246 -3.18 4.82 13.57
CA VAL A 246 -3.88 4.03 12.54
C VAL A 246 -5.36 4.38 12.51
N GLY A 247 -6.02 4.48 13.67
CA GLY A 247 -7.41 4.91 13.78
C GLY A 247 -7.60 6.35 13.29
N GLU A 248 -6.69 7.24 13.68
CA GLU A 248 -6.69 8.63 13.22
C GLU A 248 -6.58 8.72 11.69
N ALA A 249 -5.63 7.99 11.09
CA ALA A 249 -5.48 7.92 9.63
C ALA A 249 -6.76 7.45 8.94
N LEU A 250 -7.33 6.32 9.38
CA LEU A 250 -8.53 5.76 8.77
C LEU A 250 -9.71 6.73 8.85
N GLY A 251 -9.92 7.38 10.01
CA GLY A 251 -10.96 8.39 10.21
C GLY A 251 -10.73 9.61 9.34
N HIS A 252 -9.53 10.17 9.37
CA HIS A 252 -9.14 11.34 8.61
C HIS A 252 -9.36 11.16 7.09
N TYR A 253 -8.88 10.06 6.50
CA TYR A 253 -9.09 9.82 5.08
C TYR A 253 -10.56 9.55 4.72
N LEU A 254 -11.33 8.90 5.59
CA LEU A 254 -12.79 8.75 5.41
C LEU A 254 -13.50 10.11 5.35
N GLU A 255 -13.15 11.05 6.25
CA GLU A 255 -13.68 12.41 6.26
C GLU A 255 -13.29 13.20 5.00
N HIS A 256 -12.17 12.84 4.37
CA HIS A 256 -11.76 13.38 3.08
C HIS A 256 -12.34 12.62 1.87
N GLY A 257 -13.18 11.62 2.10
CA GLY A 257 -13.83 10.84 1.05
C GLY A 257 -12.92 9.81 0.40
N ILE A 258 -11.97 9.28 1.16
CA ILE A 258 -11.06 8.21 0.75
C ILE A 258 -11.18 7.05 1.74
N LEU A 259 -11.49 5.86 1.25
CA LEU A 259 -11.54 4.63 2.05
C LEU A 259 -10.31 3.78 1.77
N LEU A 260 -9.52 3.49 2.80
CA LEU A 260 -8.39 2.54 2.77
C LEU A 260 -8.93 1.14 3.10
N ALA A 261 -9.20 0.32 2.08
CA ALA A 261 -9.96 -0.92 2.26
C ALA A 261 -9.10 -2.17 2.53
N ASP A 262 -7.78 -2.11 2.35
CA ASP A 262 -6.88 -3.25 2.54
C ASP A 262 -5.86 -3.01 3.67
N VAL A 263 -6.24 -2.26 4.69
CA VAL A 263 -5.41 -2.10 5.88
C VAL A 263 -5.55 -3.33 6.76
N HIS A 264 -4.44 -3.97 7.08
CA HIS A 264 -4.34 -5.15 7.93
C HIS A 264 -2.96 -5.18 8.61
N GLY A 265 -2.74 -6.07 9.58
CA GLY A 265 -1.52 -6.08 10.38
C GLY A 265 -0.20 -6.10 9.60
N ASN A 266 -0.18 -6.73 8.41
CA ASN A 266 1.02 -6.74 7.56
C ASN A 266 1.27 -5.40 6.84
N ASN A 267 0.30 -4.50 6.82
CA ASN A 267 0.39 -3.15 6.24
C ASN A 267 0.60 -2.08 7.33
N ILE A 268 0.88 -2.50 8.55
CA ILE A 268 1.24 -1.64 9.67
C ILE A 268 2.73 -1.77 9.96
N GLY A 269 3.39 -0.66 10.22
CA GLY A 269 4.78 -0.58 10.68
C GLY A 269 4.88 0.34 11.88
N LEU A 270 6.07 0.42 12.47
CA LEU A 270 6.42 1.45 13.44
C LEU A 270 7.30 2.49 12.75
N ASP A 271 7.01 3.75 12.96
CA ASP A 271 7.87 4.85 12.53
C ASP A 271 9.11 5.01 13.44
N ASP A 272 9.87 6.08 13.23
CA ASP A 272 11.09 6.36 14.01
C ASP A 272 10.79 6.70 15.48
N GLU A 273 9.58 7.17 15.79
CA GLU A 273 9.08 7.43 17.14
C GLU A 273 8.55 6.16 17.82
N GLY A 274 8.42 5.08 17.08
CA GLY A 274 7.86 3.79 17.53
C GLY A 274 6.33 3.74 17.52
N GLU A 275 5.70 4.68 16.82
CA GLU A 275 4.25 4.75 16.67
C GLU A 275 3.77 3.90 15.48
N ALA A 276 2.60 3.29 15.62
CA ALA A 276 2.02 2.47 14.57
C ALA A 276 1.51 3.34 13.41
N VAL A 277 1.99 3.08 12.20
CA VAL A 277 1.61 3.80 10.97
C VAL A 277 1.24 2.83 9.85
N ILE A 278 0.37 3.26 8.94
CA ILE A 278 0.03 2.48 7.75
C ILE A 278 1.16 2.60 6.74
N THR A 279 1.75 1.46 6.37
CA THR A 279 2.89 1.39 5.42
C THR A 279 2.46 1.10 3.98
N ASP A 280 1.30 0.48 3.80
CA ASP A 280 0.73 0.12 2.49
C ASP A 280 -0.77 0.41 2.48
N PRO A 281 -1.21 1.56 1.94
CA PRO A 281 -2.60 1.96 1.84
C PRO A 281 -3.32 1.32 0.64
N GLY A 282 -2.96 0.08 0.29
CA GLY A 282 -3.51 -0.63 -0.84
C GLY A 282 -5.04 -0.68 -0.88
N HIS A 283 -5.60 -0.85 -2.07
CA HIS A 283 -7.04 -0.88 -2.32
C HIS A 283 -7.78 0.37 -1.82
N ALA A 284 -7.15 1.54 -1.89
CA ALA A 284 -7.84 2.80 -1.64
C ALA A 284 -8.96 3.04 -2.68
N VAL A 285 -10.06 3.63 -2.25
CA VAL A 285 -11.13 4.06 -3.14
C VAL A 285 -11.63 5.45 -2.76
N GLU A 286 -11.64 6.32 -3.73
CA GLU A 286 -12.14 7.67 -3.62
C GLU A 286 -13.67 7.69 -3.78
N PHE A 287 -14.40 8.34 -2.88
CA PHE A 287 -15.86 8.39 -2.90
C PHE A 287 -16.44 9.79 -2.68
N HIS A 288 -15.60 10.84 -2.58
CA HIS A 288 -16.04 12.23 -2.58
C HIS A 288 -16.05 12.80 -4.01
N PRO A 289 -17.05 13.62 -4.40
CA PRO A 289 -17.18 14.16 -5.76
C PRO A 289 -15.99 15.01 -6.23
N ARG A 290 -15.21 15.61 -5.32
CA ARG A 290 -13.97 16.33 -5.67
C ARG A 290 -12.92 15.46 -6.34
N TRP A 291 -12.98 14.15 -6.15
CA TRP A 291 -12.05 13.17 -6.70
C TRP A 291 -12.53 12.54 -8.03
N ALA A 292 -13.57 13.12 -8.68
CA ALA A 292 -14.04 12.60 -9.97
C ALA A 292 -12.97 12.68 -11.06
N GLU A 293 -12.06 13.66 -10.97
CA GLU A 293 -10.92 13.74 -11.88
C GLU A 293 -9.78 12.81 -11.41
N PRO A 294 -9.12 12.13 -12.34
CA PRO A 294 -7.97 11.29 -12.01
C PRO A 294 -6.85 12.07 -11.32
N ALA A 295 -6.17 11.43 -10.37
CA ALA A 295 -4.99 12.01 -9.73
C ALA A 295 -3.90 12.29 -10.77
N GLN A 296 -3.26 13.47 -10.68
CA GLN A 296 -2.19 13.88 -11.58
C GLN A 296 -0.87 13.24 -11.14
N ILE A 297 -0.42 12.22 -11.85
CA ILE A 297 0.87 11.55 -11.59
C ILE A 297 1.81 11.84 -12.76
N PRO A 298 2.95 12.52 -12.55
CA PRO A 298 3.91 12.78 -13.61
C PRO A 298 4.42 11.48 -14.25
N VAL A 299 4.49 11.46 -15.58
CA VAL A 299 5.00 10.31 -16.35
C VAL A 299 6.45 10.55 -16.72
N ILE A 300 7.29 9.54 -16.56
CA ILE A 300 8.72 9.58 -16.90
C ILE A 300 9.15 8.35 -17.70
#